data_482d730a8261c8ea1582c53bbf566eb9
#
_entry.id   482d730a8261c8ea1582c53bbf566eb9
#
_cell.length_a   1.000
_cell.length_b   1.000
_cell.length_c   1.000
_cell.angle_alpha   90.00
_cell.angle_beta   90.00
_cell.angle_gamma   90.00
#
_symmetry.space_group_name_H-M   'P 1'
#
loop_
_entity.id
_entity.type
_entity.pdbx_description
1 polymer ?
#
loop_
_entity_poly.entity_id
_entity_poly.type
_entity_poly.pdbx_seq_one_letter_code
_entity_poly.pdbx_strand_id
1 'polypeptide(L)'
;MSSAPQLLGDAVASAASSMLAALRPGAVTRVHKFGGSSVADAVRIRSLAPLVDDGADVRVVVVSAMAGTTNALVAMAEQAASGQDWSGEWSALRERHLATADEIDGDGRHGLRDAVARDFDGLRDDLLALASATGDTAPLVAQVHGTGELASSRLVQAALGGEAGGWQRLDAREVLVVHPGEMGVGVDWEASRERFADWRARQQPAAVVVTGFVACERDGRCTTLGRNGSDYSAAIFANLFDASELLIWTDV
;
A
#
# COMPACT_ATOMS: atom_id res chain seq x y z
N MET A 1 23.27 15.38 -32.67
CA MET A 1 22.74 16.01 -31.43
C MET A 1 21.28 16.38 -31.73
N SER A 2 20.35 15.47 -31.50
CA SER A 2 18.89 15.76 -31.48
C SER A 2 18.13 14.53 -31.02
N SER A 3 17.91 14.35 -29.71
CA SER A 3 17.04 13.26 -29.22
C SER A 3 16.33 13.57 -27.88
N ALA A 4 16.59 14.68 -27.24
CA ALA A 4 15.93 15.02 -25.96
C ALA A 4 14.47 15.51 -26.11
N PRO A 5 14.05 16.25 -27.14
CA PRO A 5 12.66 16.73 -27.26
C PRO A 5 11.65 15.61 -27.60
N GLN A 6 12.09 14.56 -28.30
CA GLN A 6 11.22 13.47 -28.74
C GLN A 6 10.79 12.55 -27.60
N LEU A 7 11.69 12.22 -26.70
CA LEU A 7 11.40 11.38 -25.51
C LEU A 7 10.43 12.06 -24.53
N LEU A 8 10.51 13.39 -24.37
CA LEU A 8 9.54 14.15 -23.57
C LEU A 8 8.16 14.18 -24.24
N GLY A 9 8.11 14.29 -25.56
CA GLY A 9 6.86 14.28 -26.33
C GLY A 9 6.13 12.96 -26.23
N ASP A 10 6.86 11.85 -26.32
CA ASP A 10 6.28 10.50 -26.25
C ASP A 10 5.80 10.14 -24.84
N ALA A 11 6.52 10.58 -23.79
CA ALA A 11 6.10 10.39 -22.39
C ALA A 11 4.84 11.21 -22.06
N VAL A 12 4.76 12.46 -22.54
CA VAL A 12 3.56 13.31 -22.36
C VAL A 12 2.39 12.78 -23.16
N ALA A 13 2.61 12.30 -24.38
CA ALA A 13 1.57 11.70 -25.20
C ALA A 13 1.05 10.38 -24.63
N SER A 14 1.92 9.55 -24.04
CA SER A 14 1.55 8.31 -23.35
C SER A 14 0.75 8.61 -22.08
N ALA A 15 1.18 9.58 -21.27
CA ALA A 15 0.44 10.00 -20.07
C ALA A 15 -0.93 10.61 -20.43
N ALA A 16 -1.02 11.45 -21.46
CA ALA A 16 -2.28 12.01 -21.92
C ALA A 16 -3.22 10.96 -22.53
N SER A 17 -2.68 9.94 -23.21
CA SER A 17 -3.46 8.82 -23.75
C SER A 17 -4.02 7.92 -22.64
N SER A 18 -3.23 7.66 -21.61
CA SER A 18 -3.63 6.91 -20.42
C SER A 18 -4.70 7.67 -19.59
N MET A 19 -4.55 9.00 -19.48
CA MET A 19 -5.50 9.89 -18.83
C MET A 19 -6.86 9.92 -19.49
N LEU A 20 -6.90 9.92 -20.84
CA LEU A 20 -8.13 9.87 -21.62
C LEU A 20 -8.80 8.49 -21.58
N ALA A 21 -8.04 7.41 -21.40
CA ALA A 21 -8.57 6.06 -21.26
C ALA A 21 -9.35 5.89 -19.95
N ALA A 22 -8.84 6.42 -18.85
CA ALA A 22 -9.48 6.35 -17.52
C ALA A 22 -10.80 7.17 -17.40
N LEU A 23 -11.06 8.07 -18.37
CA LEU A 23 -12.26 8.92 -18.42
C LEU A 23 -13.28 8.47 -19.49
N ARG A 24 -13.03 7.37 -20.21
CA ARG A 24 -13.95 6.89 -21.22
C ARG A 24 -15.17 6.21 -20.60
N PRO A 25 -16.40 6.50 -21.07
CA PRO A 25 -17.54 5.67 -20.74
C PRO A 25 -17.28 4.21 -21.15
N GLY A 26 -17.33 3.28 -20.17
CA GLY A 26 -17.04 1.87 -20.42
C GLY A 26 -15.57 1.48 -20.20
N ALA A 27 -14.73 2.34 -19.61
CA ALA A 27 -13.39 1.95 -19.17
C ALA A 27 -13.44 0.77 -18.19
N VAL A 28 -12.64 -0.26 -18.45
CA VAL A 28 -12.55 -1.45 -17.60
C VAL A 28 -11.60 -1.18 -16.47
N THR A 29 -12.10 -1.21 -15.24
CA THR A 29 -11.26 -1.13 -14.03
C THR A 29 -11.24 -2.50 -13.36
N ARG A 30 -10.05 -3.01 -13.04
CA ARG A 30 -9.85 -4.24 -12.28
C ARG A 30 -9.07 -4.00 -10.99
N VAL A 31 -9.53 -4.65 -9.94
CA VAL A 31 -8.83 -4.65 -8.65
C VAL A 31 -8.27 -6.04 -8.41
N HIS A 32 -6.97 -6.12 -8.19
CA HIS A 32 -6.27 -7.35 -7.80
C HIS A 32 -5.86 -7.23 -6.34
N LYS A 33 -6.19 -8.23 -5.54
CA LYS A 33 -5.74 -8.30 -4.15
C LYS A 33 -4.74 -9.44 -3.99
N PHE A 34 -3.57 -9.12 -3.44
CA PHE A 34 -2.54 -10.10 -3.13
C PHE A 34 -2.34 -10.25 -1.62
N GLY A 35 -2.38 -11.50 -1.15
CA GLY A 35 -2.12 -11.85 0.23
C GLY A 35 -0.64 -11.82 0.60
N GLY A 36 -0.33 -11.94 1.89
CA GLY A 36 1.05 -11.90 2.37
C GLY A 36 1.95 -12.99 1.82
N SER A 37 1.42 -14.18 1.50
CA SER A 37 2.15 -15.27 0.83
C SER A 37 2.59 -14.87 -0.59
N SER A 38 1.73 -14.16 -1.31
CA SER A 38 2.00 -13.70 -2.70
C SER A 38 3.01 -12.54 -2.76
N VAL A 39 3.27 -11.86 -1.64
CA VAL A 39 4.25 -10.77 -1.52
C VAL A 39 5.37 -11.10 -0.54
N ALA A 40 5.64 -12.39 -0.30
CA ALA A 40 6.55 -12.85 0.76
C ALA A 40 8.04 -12.52 0.51
N ASP A 41 8.44 -12.37 -0.74
CA ASP A 41 9.81 -12.13 -1.18
C ASP A 41 9.85 -11.45 -2.57
N ALA A 42 11.05 -11.05 -3.03
CA ALA A 42 11.23 -10.36 -4.30
C ALA A 42 10.82 -11.21 -5.53
N VAL A 43 11.00 -12.53 -5.47
CA VAL A 43 10.63 -13.43 -6.58
C VAL A 43 9.12 -13.43 -6.76
N ARG A 44 8.38 -13.60 -5.66
CA ARG A 44 6.91 -13.58 -5.66
C ARG A 44 6.37 -12.21 -6.06
N ILE A 45 6.94 -11.14 -5.52
CA ILE A 45 6.53 -9.77 -5.88
C ILE A 45 6.71 -9.53 -7.39
N ARG A 46 7.82 -9.96 -7.99
CA ARG A 46 8.03 -9.83 -9.44
C ARG A 46 7.05 -10.67 -10.26
N SER A 47 6.60 -11.81 -9.74
CA SER A 47 5.63 -12.67 -10.44
C SER A 47 4.23 -12.06 -10.54
N LEU A 48 3.95 -10.96 -9.84
CA LEU A 48 2.67 -10.26 -9.93
C LEU A 48 2.50 -9.52 -11.27
N ALA A 49 3.58 -9.05 -11.88
CA ALA A 49 3.53 -8.23 -13.10
C ALA A 49 2.67 -8.85 -14.23
N PRO A 50 2.88 -10.12 -14.64
CA PRO A 50 2.05 -10.72 -15.69
C PRO A 50 0.59 -10.96 -15.26
N LEU A 51 0.29 -11.01 -13.96
CA LEU A 51 -1.08 -11.21 -13.46
C LEU A 51 -1.90 -9.92 -13.51
N VAL A 52 -1.25 -8.76 -13.39
CA VAL A 52 -1.90 -7.45 -13.39
C VAL A 52 -1.84 -6.75 -14.76
N ASP A 53 -1.08 -7.31 -15.72
CA ASP A 53 -1.05 -6.85 -17.10
C ASP A 53 -2.13 -7.55 -17.93
N ASP A 54 -3.38 -7.30 -17.56
CA ASP A 54 -4.56 -8.01 -18.03
C ASP A 54 -5.41 -7.22 -19.05
N GLY A 55 -4.87 -6.09 -19.51
CA GLY A 55 -5.51 -5.23 -20.50
C GLY A 55 -6.62 -4.33 -19.95
N ALA A 56 -6.78 -4.21 -18.62
CA ALA A 56 -7.68 -3.21 -18.04
C ALA A 56 -7.18 -1.78 -18.26
N ASP A 57 -8.11 -0.83 -18.45
CA ASP A 57 -7.79 0.59 -18.61
C ASP A 57 -7.25 1.19 -17.31
N VAL A 58 -7.80 0.73 -16.16
CA VAL A 58 -7.33 1.10 -14.82
C VAL A 58 -7.03 -0.17 -14.04
N ARG A 59 -5.81 -0.28 -13.52
CA ARG A 59 -5.31 -1.41 -12.73
C ARG A 59 -5.07 -0.99 -11.30
N VAL A 60 -5.73 -1.66 -10.38
CA VAL A 60 -5.61 -1.40 -8.95
C VAL A 60 -5.08 -2.66 -8.26
N VAL A 61 -3.99 -2.53 -7.52
CA VAL A 61 -3.36 -3.63 -6.79
C VAL A 61 -3.41 -3.34 -5.29
N VAL A 62 -4.19 -4.10 -4.55
CA VAL A 62 -4.27 -3.99 -3.07
C VAL A 62 -3.38 -5.06 -2.46
N VAL A 63 -2.47 -4.65 -1.60
CA VAL A 63 -1.46 -5.55 -1.01
C VAL A 63 -1.60 -5.67 0.50
N SER A 64 -1.35 -6.88 0.99
CA SER A 64 -1.11 -7.15 2.42
C SER A 64 0.38 -6.93 2.76
N ALA A 65 0.70 -6.91 4.04
CA ALA A 65 2.08 -7.04 4.50
C ALA A 65 2.73 -8.35 4.00
N MET A 66 4.04 -8.38 3.85
CA MET A 66 4.81 -9.61 3.57
C MET A 66 4.51 -10.68 4.62
N ALA A 67 4.51 -11.96 4.21
CA ALA A 67 4.18 -13.09 5.10
C ALA A 67 4.93 -13.03 6.44
N GLY A 68 4.20 -13.19 7.55
CA GLY A 68 4.74 -13.14 8.91
C GLY A 68 4.99 -11.74 9.48
N THR A 69 4.96 -10.69 8.66
CA THR A 69 5.22 -9.31 9.11
C THR A 69 4.19 -8.83 10.13
N THR A 70 2.90 -9.02 9.87
CA THR A 70 1.84 -8.57 10.77
C THR A 70 1.99 -9.18 12.18
N ASN A 71 2.31 -10.49 12.26
CA ASN A 71 2.52 -11.15 13.55
C ASN A 71 3.72 -10.56 14.31
N ALA A 72 4.82 -10.26 13.61
CA ALA A 72 5.99 -9.63 14.21
C ALA A 72 5.67 -8.20 14.72
N LEU A 73 4.91 -7.42 13.94
CA LEU A 73 4.48 -6.08 14.33
C LEU A 73 3.57 -6.10 15.57
N VAL A 74 2.64 -7.06 15.66
CA VAL A 74 1.79 -7.26 16.84
C VAL A 74 2.64 -7.59 18.07
N ALA A 75 3.58 -8.55 17.93
CA ALA A 75 4.45 -8.92 19.03
C ALA A 75 5.32 -7.75 19.51
N MET A 76 5.91 -6.97 18.59
CA MET A 76 6.69 -5.78 18.92
C MET A 76 5.86 -4.69 19.63
N ALA A 77 4.61 -4.47 19.21
CA ALA A 77 3.72 -3.52 19.86
C ALA A 77 3.42 -3.95 21.32
N GLU A 78 3.16 -5.24 21.55
CA GLU A 78 2.93 -5.81 22.88
C GLU A 78 4.17 -5.71 23.75
N GLN A 79 5.35 -6.03 23.22
CA GLN A 79 6.64 -5.89 23.91
C GLN A 79 6.91 -4.43 24.30
N ALA A 80 6.75 -3.49 23.36
CA ALA A 80 6.94 -2.06 23.62
C ALA A 80 5.99 -1.56 24.70
N ALA A 81 4.70 -1.88 24.64
CA ALA A 81 3.70 -1.50 25.63
C ALA A 81 3.97 -2.09 27.02
N SER A 82 4.66 -3.24 27.08
CA SER A 82 5.04 -3.93 28.34
C SER A 82 6.44 -3.56 28.83
N GLY A 83 7.16 -2.66 28.15
CA GLY A 83 8.53 -2.29 28.47
C GLY A 83 9.56 -3.41 28.22
N GLN A 84 9.23 -4.38 27.37
CA GLN A 84 10.13 -5.44 26.96
C GLN A 84 10.98 -5.00 25.74
N ASP A 85 12.11 -5.67 25.53
CA ASP A 85 12.99 -5.41 24.40
C ASP A 85 12.42 -6.01 23.09
N TRP A 86 12.20 -5.18 22.10
CA TRP A 86 11.71 -5.51 20.76
C TRP A 86 12.77 -5.28 19.67
N SER A 87 13.96 -4.80 20.06
CA SER A 87 14.98 -4.33 19.11
C SER A 87 15.48 -5.42 18.17
N GLY A 88 15.55 -6.67 18.64
CA GLY A 88 15.98 -7.81 17.86
C GLY A 88 15.01 -8.14 16.74
N GLU A 89 13.71 -8.20 17.04
CA GLU A 89 12.66 -8.45 16.05
C GLU A 89 12.56 -7.31 15.04
N TRP A 90 12.65 -6.06 15.49
CA TRP A 90 12.67 -4.89 14.61
C TRP A 90 13.83 -4.96 13.62
N SER A 91 15.05 -5.25 14.12
CA SER A 91 16.25 -5.34 13.28
C SER A 91 16.12 -6.46 12.22
N ALA A 92 15.66 -7.64 12.62
CA ALA A 92 15.46 -8.76 11.72
C ALA A 92 14.39 -8.47 10.66
N LEU A 93 13.27 -7.87 11.06
CA LEU A 93 12.19 -7.53 10.15
C LEU A 93 12.62 -6.44 9.15
N ARG A 94 13.32 -5.41 9.63
CA ARG A 94 13.89 -4.34 8.80
C ARG A 94 14.86 -4.91 7.76
N GLU A 95 15.82 -5.73 8.19
CA GLU A 95 16.82 -6.30 7.28
C GLU A 95 16.18 -7.15 6.19
N ARG A 96 15.17 -7.95 6.53
CA ARG A 96 14.42 -8.74 5.54
C ARG A 96 13.79 -7.87 4.46
N HIS A 97 13.15 -6.75 4.84
CA HIS A 97 12.51 -5.85 3.87
C HIS A 97 13.55 -5.08 3.04
N LEU A 98 14.68 -4.69 3.65
CA LEU A 98 15.77 -4.04 2.93
C LEU A 98 16.44 -4.98 1.92
N ALA A 99 16.68 -6.24 2.30
CA ALA A 99 17.19 -7.25 1.37
C ALA A 99 16.23 -7.47 0.18
N THR A 100 14.91 -7.53 0.46
CA THR A 100 13.89 -7.62 -0.60
C THR A 100 13.90 -6.37 -1.51
N ALA A 101 14.10 -5.18 -0.93
CA ALA A 101 14.22 -3.94 -1.70
C ALA A 101 15.46 -3.94 -2.60
N ASP A 102 16.61 -4.39 -2.09
CA ASP A 102 17.85 -4.52 -2.86
C ASP A 102 17.69 -5.50 -4.02
N GLU A 103 17.04 -6.64 -3.78
CA GLU A 103 16.77 -7.59 -4.84
C GLU A 103 15.86 -7.00 -5.93
N ILE A 104 14.84 -6.21 -5.57
CA ILE A 104 13.90 -5.60 -6.53
C ILE A 104 14.56 -4.47 -7.32
N ASP A 105 15.28 -3.55 -6.65
CA ASP A 105 15.87 -2.34 -7.24
C ASP A 105 17.18 -2.62 -8.01
N GLY A 106 17.87 -3.73 -7.64
CA GLY A 106 19.05 -4.24 -8.32
C GLY A 106 20.25 -3.29 -8.36
N ASP A 107 20.11 -2.16 -9.02
CA ASP A 107 21.16 -1.16 -9.19
C ASP A 107 20.98 0.08 -8.30
N GLY A 108 19.99 0.09 -7.41
CA GLY A 108 19.75 1.14 -6.42
C GLY A 108 19.29 2.49 -6.99
N ARG A 109 18.89 2.56 -8.26
CA ARG A 109 18.56 3.83 -8.94
C ARG A 109 17.24 4.45 -8.49
N HIS A 110 16.36 3.66 -7.90
CA HIS A 110 15.02 4.13 -7.52
C HIS A 110 14.92 4.56 -6.07
N GLY A 111 15.99 4.41 -5.27
CA GLY A 111 16.00 4.77 -3.86
C GLY A 111 15.00 3.98 -3.02
N LEU A 112 14.62 2.78 -3.48
CA LEU A 112 13.64 1.92 -2.82
C LEU A 112 14.11 1.50 -1.43
N ARG A 113 15.39 1.10 -1.30
CA ARG A 113 15.99 0.75 -0.02
C ARG A 113 15.83 1.86 1.01
N ASP A 114 16.16 3.11 0.62
CA ASP A 114 16.06 4.26 1.52
C ASP A 114 14.60 4.58 1.90
N ALA A 115 13.66 4.39 0.96
CA ALA A 115 12.25 4.59 1.22
C ALA A 115 11.72 3.56 2.22
N VAL A 116 12.07 2.27 2.06
CA VAL A 116 11.73 1.21 3.00
C VAL A 116 12.43 1.42 4.35
N ALA A 117 13.70 1.84 4.36
CA ALA A 117 14.42 2.17 5.59
C ALA A 117 13.69 3.23 6.41
N ARG A 118 13.20 4.29 5.77
CA ARG A 118 12.41 5.35 6.44
C ARG A 118 11.11 4.83 7.06
N ASP A 119 10.41 3.88 6.40
CA ASP A 119 9.21 3.27 6.99
C ASP A 119 9.56 2.53 8.29
N PHE A 120 10.69 1.81 8.32
CA PHE A 120 11.16 1.11 9.53
C PHE A 120 11.78 2.03 10.58
N ASP A 121 12.38 3.15 10.20
CA ASP A 121 12.82 4.17 11.16
C ASP A 121 11.60 4.83 11.84
N GLY A 122 10.52 5.11 11.08
CA GLY A 122 9.24 5.53 11.61
C GLY A 122 8.62 4.48 12.57
N LEU A 123 8.64 3.20 12.19
CA LEU A 123 8.21 2.11 13.07
C LEU A 123 8.95 2.11 14.42
N ARG A 124 10.27 2.32 14.38
CA ARG A 124 11.06 2.40 15.63
C ARG A 124 10.60 3.56 16.50
N ASP A 125 10.35 4.72 15.90
CA ASP A 125 9.90 5.91 16.62
C ASP A 125 8.49 5.69 17.21
N ASP A 126 7.58 5.03 16.47
CA ASP A 126 6.25 4.64 16.97
C ASP A 126 6.33 3.65 18.14
N LEU A 127 7.23 2.66 18.09
CA LEU A 127 7.45 1.71 19.18
C LEU A 127 8.02 2.38 20.43
N LEU A 128 8.95 3.33 20.28
CA LEU A 128 9.46 4.14 21.39
C LEU A 128 8.37 5.03 22.00
N ALA A 129 7.54 5.63 21.15
CA ALA A 129 6.39 6.41 21.62
C ALA A 129 5.39 5.53 22.37
N LEU A 130 5.12 4.32 21.88
CA LEU A 130 4.22 3.35 22.52
C LEU A 130 4.74 2.91 23.89
N ALA A 131 6.05 2.67 24.03
CA ALA A 131 6.69 2.29 25.30
C ALA A 131 6.56 3.37 26.38
N SER A 132 6.42 4.63 26.01
CA SER A 132 6.28 5.77 26.93
C SER A 132 4.86 6.35 27.00
N ALA A 133 3.94 5.81 26.21
CA ALA A 133 2.59 6.36 26.11
C ALA A 133 1.77 6.17 27.37
N THR A 134 0.95 7.17 27.69
CA THR A 134 -0.08 7.12 28.74
C THR A 134 -1.42 7.47 28.10
N GLY A 135 -2.46 6.71 28.42
CA GLY A 135 -3.82 6.94 27.87
C GLY A 135 -4.14 6.07 26.66
N ASP A 136 -4.87 6.62 25.68
CA ASP A 136 -5.30 5.86 24.49
C ASP A 136 -4.12 5.64 23.53
N THR A 137 -3.68 4.40 23.42
CA THR A 137 -2.58 3.97 22.54
C THR A 137 -3.07 3.34 21.23
N ALA A 138 -4.38 3.19 21.04
CA ALA A 138 -4.93 2.49 19.86
C ALA A 138 -4.44 3.08 18.51
N PRO A 139 -4.33 4.41 18.33
CA PRO A 139 -3.79 4.96 17.08
C PRO A 139 -2.31 4.62 16.84
N LEU A 140 -1.48 4.61 17.88
CA LEU A 140 -0.06 4.21 17.78
C LEU A 140 0.08 2.73 17.43
N VAL A 141 -0.70 1.86 18.10
CA VAL A 141 -0.76 0.44 17.77
C VAL A 141 -1.17 0.22 16.32
N ALA A 142 -2.17 0.97 15.85
CA ALA A 142 -2.60 0.89 14.46
C ALA A 142 -1.50 1.35 13.47
N GLN A 143 -0.71 2.37 13.80
CA GLN A 143 0.45 2.79 13.01
C GLN A 143 1.51 1.69 12.94
N VAL A 144 1.90 1.13 14.08
CA VAL A 144 2.84 -0.01 14.15
C VAL A 144 2.35 -1.15 13.28
N HIS A 145 1.09 -1.59 13.44
CA HIS A 145 0.53 -2.71 12.69
C HIS A 145 0.48 -2.44 11.17
N GLY A 146 0.28 -1.18 10.75
CA GLY A 146 0.16 -0.80 9.35
C GLY A 146 1.49 -0.70 8.58
N THR A 147 2.63 -0.70 9.27
CA THR A 147 3.95 -0.54 8.63
C THR A 147 4.23 -1.61 7.59
N GLY A 148 3.74 -2.83 7.80
CA GLY A 148 3.93 -3.94 6.86
C GLY A 148 3.32 -3.67 5.50
N GLU A 149 2.11 -3.13 5.45
CA GLU A 149 1.42 -2.77 4.21
C GLU A 149 2.06 -1.55 3.54
N LEU A 150 2.55 -0.60 4.32
CA LEU A 150 3.31 0.55 3.78
C LEU A 150 4.56 0.08 3.05
N ALA A 151 5.37 -0.75 3.69
CA ALA A 151 6.59 -1.28 3.11
C ALA A 151 6.29 -2.18 1.88
N SER A 152 5.35 -3.12 1.98
CA SER A 152 5.02 -4.01 0.87
C SER A 152 4.44 -3.25 -0.33
N SER A 153 3.66 -2.19 -0.13
CA SER A 153 3.15 -1.38 -1.23
C SER A 153 4.26 -0.69 -2.03
N ARG A 154 5.35 -0.26 -1.36
CA ARG A 154 6.53 0.31 -2.05
C ARG A 154 7.26 -0.75 -2.87
N LEU A 155 7.49 -1.93 -2.26
CA LEU A 155 8.15 -3.04 -2.93
C LEU A 155 7.39 -3.48 -4.18
N VAL A 156 6.07 -3.63 -4.08
CA VAL A 156 5.23 -4.01 -5.21
C VAL A 156 5.18 -2.91 -6.26
N GLN A 157 5.01 -1.63 -5.88
CA GLN A 157 5.03 -0.53 -6.84
C GLN A 157 6.33 -0.51 -7.64
N ALA A 158 7.48 -0.63 -6.98
CA ALA A 158 8.79 -0.65 -7.64
C ALA A 158 8.93 -1.83 -8.60
N ALA A 159 8.53 -3.03 -8.18
CA ALA A 159 8.59 -4.23 -9.01
C ALA A 159 7.69 -4.17 -10.25
N LEU A 160 6.58 -3.43 -10.18
CA LEU A 160 5.68 -3.18 -11.32
C LEU A 160 6.18 -2.06 -12.25
N GLY A 161 7.35 -1.47 -11.97
CA GLY A 161 7.97 -0.42 -12.79
C GLY A 161 7.95 0.98 -12.16
N GLY A 162 7.43 1.12 -10.96
CA GLY A 162 7.39 2.39 -10.21
C GLY A 162 6.63 3.50 -10.94
N GLU A 163 6.87 4.73 -10.54
CA GLU A 163 6.27 5.92 -11.17
C GLU A 163 6.67 6.06 -12.64
N ALA A 164 7.91 5.68 -12.99
CA ALA A 164 8.37 5.69 -14.38
C ALA A 164 7.59 4.71 -15.27
N GLY A 165 7.09 3.60 -14.70
CA GLY A 165 6.19 2.65 -15.35
C GLY A 165 4.70 3.04 -15.26
N GLY A 166 4.38 4.23 -14.75
CA GLY A 166 3.01 4.74 -14.61
C GLY A 166 2.26 4.21 -13.39
N TRP A 167 2.94 3.55 -12.44
CA TRP A 167 2.33 3.06 -11.21
C TRP A 167 2.39 4.11 -10.10
N GLN A 168 1.24 4.56 -9.66
CA GLN A 168 1.09 5.40 -8.48
C GLN A 168 1.02 4.53 -7.21
N ARG A 169 1.26 5.11 -6.05
CA ARG A 169 1.02 4.46 -4.76
C ARG A 169 0.01 5.27 -3.97
N LEU A 170 -0.97 4.59 -3.39
CA LEU A 170 -1.97 5.17 -2.50
C LEU A 170 -1.85 4.54 -1.11
N ASP A 171 -1.53 5.36 -0.13
CA ASP A 171 -1.74 5.01 1.26
C ASP A 171 -3.25 5.11 1.56
N ALA A 172 -3.88 4.00 1.90
CA ALA A 172 -5.32 3.97 2.13
C ALA A 172 -5.79 4.97 3.19
N ARG A 173 -4.93 5.32 4.16
CA ARG A 173 -5.22 6.31 5.20
C ARG A 173 -5.48 7.72 4.67
N GLU A 174 -5.03 8.02 3.45
CA GLU A 174 -5.29 9.31 2.80
C GLU A 174 -6.78 9.47 2.41
N VAL A 175 -7.44 8.36 2.07
CA VAL A 175 -8.78 8.39 1.48
C VAL A 175 -9.82 7.55 2.21
N LEU A 176 -9.41 6.45 2.86
CA LEU A 176 -10.34 5.54 3.52
C LEU A 176 -10.64 6.00 4.94
N VAL A 177 -11.86 6.49 5.14
CA VAL A 177 -12.37 6.92 6.44
C VAL A 177 -13.31 5.85 6.99
N VAL A 178 -13.11 5.49 8.25
CA VAL A 178 -13.88 4.47 8.94
C VAL A 178 -14.32 4.94 10.32
N HIS A 179 -15.23 4.20 10.91
CA HIS A 179 -15.71 4.43 12.29
C HIS A 179 -15.92 3.09 13.00
N PRO A 180 -15.83 3.05 14.33
CA PRO A 180 -16.22 1.86 15.09
C PRO A 180 -17.67 1.47 14.81
N GLY A 181 -17.95 0.17 14.65
CA GLY A 181 -19.28 -0.37 14.42
C GLY A 181 -19.53 -1.59 15.31
N GLU A 182 -20.80 -2.00 15.44
CA GLU A 182 -21.21 -3.12 16.30
C GLU A 182 -20.56 -4.46 15.91
N MET A 183 -20.31 -4.65 14.60
CA MET A 183 -19.72 -5.89 14.06
C MET A 183 -18.27 -5.69 13.56
N GLY A 184 -17.57 -4.69 14.08
CA GLY A 184 -16.20 -4.34 13.65
C GLY A 184 -16.12 -2.91 13.17
N VAL A 185 -15.48 -2.69 12.01
CA VAL A 185 -15.24 -1.34 11.47
C VAL A 185 -16.21 -1.07 10.33
N GLY A 186 -16.95 0.04 10.42
CA GLY A 186 -17.83 0.55 9.37
C GLY A 186 -17.10 1.57 8.48
N VAL A 187 -17.45 1.62 7.19
CA VAL A 187 -16.89 2.61 6.26
C VAL A 187 -17.74 3.88 6.26
N ASP A 188 -17.11 5.03 6.47
CA ASP A 188 -17.70 6.34 6.20
C ASP A 188 -17.62 6.61 4.70
N TRP A 189 -18.63 6.16 3.97
CA TRP A 189 -18.66 6.22 2.51
C TRP A 189 -18.67 7.65 1.96
N GLU A 190 -19.29 8.59 2.66
CA GLU A 190 -19.36 9.99 2.25
C GLU A 190 -17.96 10.60 2.29
N ALA A 191 -17.31 10.55 3.45
CA ALA A 191 -15.98 11.10 3.63
C ALA A 191 -14.93 10.37 2.78
N SER A 192 -15.04 9.04 2.63
CA SER A 192 -14.13 8.27 1.80
C SER A 192 -14.24 8.62 0.32
N ARG A 193 -15.46 8.77 -0.21
CA ARG A 193 -15.67 9.16 -1.61
C ARG A 193 -15.20 10.58 -1.90
N GLU A 194 -15.41 11.51 -0.98
CA GLU A 194 -14.92 12.89 -1.11
C GLU A 194 -13.39 12.91 -1.19
N ARG A 195 -12.71 12.32 -0.20
CA ARG A 195 -11.22 12.25 -0.19
C ARG A 195 -10.66 11.51 -1.39
N PHE A 196 -11.31 10.41 -1.78
CA PHE A 196 -10.89 9.64 -2.95
C PHE A 196 -11.07 10.41 -4.26
N ALA A 197 -12.16 11.16 -4.42
CA ALA A 197 -12.40 12.00 -5.59
C ALA A 197 -11.32 13.08 -5.71
N ASP A 198 -10.96 13.73 -4.61
CA ASP A 198 -9.88 14.72 -4.56
C ASP A 198 -8.52 14.11 -4.89
N TRP A 199 -8.21 12.93 -4.34
CA TRP A 199 -6.99 12.20 -4.65
C TRP A 199 -6.94 11.82 -6.13
N ARG A 200 -8.02 11.24 -6.65
CA ARG A 200 -8.14 10.82 -8.06
C ARG A 200 -8.01 12.01 -9.03
N ALA A 201 -8.58 13.15 -8.69
CA ALA A 201 -8.48 14.36 -9.51
C ALA A 201 -7.04 14.88 -9.61
N ARG A 202 -6.25 14.77 -8.52
CA ARG A 202 -4.84 15.18 -8.50
C ARG A 202 -3.92 14.18 -9.19
N GLN A 203 -4.12 12.89 -8.99
CA GLN A 203 -3.19 11.84 -9.41
C GLN A 203 -3.54 11.23 -10.77
N GLN A 204 -4.83 11.16 -11.13
CA GLN A 204 -5.36 10.58 -12.37
C GLN A 204 -4.71 9.24 -12.76
N PRO A 205 -4.67 8.25 -11.85
CA PRO A 205 -3.89 7.04 -12.05
C PRO A 205 -4.54 6.11 -13.08
N ALA A 206 -3.75 5.56 -14.00
CA ALA A 206 -4.12 4.41 -14.80
C ALA A 206 -3.68 3.09 -14.13
N ALA A 207 -2.72 3.16 -13.21
CA ALA A 207 -2.27 2.02 -12.41
C ALA A 207 -1.90 2.48 -11.00
N VAL A 208 -2.37 1.77 -9.98
CA VAL A 208 -2.12 2.14 -8.58
C VAL A 208 -1.93 0.94 -7.69
N VAL A 209 -0.94 1.01 -6.80
CA VAL A 209 -0.76 0.08 -5.68
C VAL A 209 -1.30 0.73 -4.42
N VAL A 210 -2.21 0.05 -3.74
CA VAL A 210 -2.91 0.53 -2.55
C VAL A 210 -2.50 -0.30 -1.35
N THR A 211 -2.24 0.34 -0.22
CA THR A 211 -2.06 -0.37 1.05
C THR A 211 -3.38 -1.01 1.48
N GLY A 212 -3.37 -2.31 1.75
CA GLY A 212 -4.49 -2.97 2.42
C GLY A 212 -4.52 -2.66 3.91
N PHE A 213 -5.54 -3.15 4.63
CA PHE A 213 -5.63 -3.22 6.08
C PHE A 213 -5.75 -1.88 6.82
N VAL A 214 -5.02 -0.84 6.41
CA VAL A 214 -4.97 0.46 7.10
C VAL A 214 -6.08 1.41 6.67
N ALA A 215 -6.51 2.26 7.59
CA ALA A 215 -7.51 3.29 7.39
C ALA A 215 -7.28 4.46 8.37
N CYS A 216 -8.09 5.49 8.30
CA CYS A 216 -8.15 6.51 9.34
C CYS A 216 -9.58 6.74 9.83
N GLU A 217 -9.72 7.33 10.99
CA GLU A 217 -10.98 7.89 11.46
C GLU A 217 -11.19 9.30 10.88
N ARG A 218 -12.39 9.85 11.06
CA ARG A 218 -12.75 11.18 10.53
C ARG A 218 -11.84 12.30 11.06
N ASP A 219 -11.34 12.17 12.28
CA ASP A 219 -10.40 13.10 12.92
C ASP A 219 -8.92 12.88 12.52
N GLY A 220 -8.66 11.91 11.65
CA GLY A 220 -7.34 11.61 11.12
C GLY A 220 -6.54 10.61 11.95
N ARG A 221 -7.08 10.08 13.06
CA ARG A 221 -6.40 9.02 13.82
C ARG A 221 -6.26 7.76 12.99
N CYS A 222 -5.06 7.15 13.04
CA CYS A 222 -4.81 5.88 12.38
C CYS A 222 -5.62 4.76 13.02
N THR A 223 -6.14 3.87 12.17
CA THR A 223 -6.83 2.65 12.58
C THR A 223 -6.63 1.55 11.54
N THR A 224 -7.10 0.36 11.84
CA THR A 224 -7.02 -0.80 10.95
C THR A 224 -8.39 -1.42 10.75
N LEU A 225 -8.55 -2.16 9.65
CA LEU A 225 -9.81 -2.84 9.32
C LEU A 225 -9.99 -4.18 10.06
N GLY A 226 -9.05 -4.56 10.92
CA GLY A 226 -9.13 -5.81 11.67
C GLY A 226 -8.87 -7.06 10.82
N ARG A 227 -9.42 -8.21 11.25
CA ARG A 227 -9.22 -9.49 10.57
C ARG A 227 -9.66 -9.44 9.11
N ASN A 228 -8.86 -10.04 8.21
CA ASN A 228 -9.07 -10.00 6.76
C ASN A 228 -9.14 -8.58 6.20
N GLY A 229 -8.52 -7.61 6.89
CA GLY A 229 -8.61 -6.20 6.54
C GLY A 229 -8.16 -5.88 5.13
N SER A 230 -7.17 -6.60 4.58
CA SER A 230 -6.73 -6.36 3.19
C SER A 230 -7.73 -6.85 2.15
N ASP A 231 -8.50 -7.92 2.41
CA ASP A 231 -9.61 -8.36 1.54
C ASP A 231 -10.75 -7.34 1.60
N TYR A 232 -11.03 -6.83 2.81
CA TYR A 232 -12.03 -5.78 2.99
C TYR A 232 -11.59 -4.48 2.32
N SER A 233 -10.31 -4.08 2.43
CA SER A 233 -9.77 -2.96 1.66
C SER A 233 -10.00 -3.14 0.16
N ALA A 234 -9.72 -4.33 -0.37
CA ALA A 234 -9.89 -4.58 -1.80
C ALA A 234 -11.35 -4.42 -2.25
N ALA A 235 -12.31 -4.89 -1.45
CA ALA A 235 -13.74 -4.69 -1.73
C ALA A 235 -14.15 -3.22 -1.66
N ILE A 236 -13.62 -2.46 -0.70
CA ILE A 236 -13.87 -1.02 -0.58
C ILE A 236 -13.29 -0.29 -1.78
N PHE A 237 -12.03 -0.55 -2.14
CA PHE A 237 -11.39 0.09 -3.29
C PHE A 237 -12.01 -0.32 -4.61
N ALA A 238 -12.52 -1.56 -4.75
CA ALA A 238 -13.31 -1.96 -5.91
C ALA A 238 -14.56 -1.07 -6.06
N ASN A 239 -15.23 -0.74 -4.96
CA ASN A 239 -16.38 0.19 -4.98
C ASN A 239 -15.93 1.64 -5.29
N LEU A 240 -14.85 2.14 -4.66
CA LEU A 240 -14.38 3.51 -4.86
C LEU A 240 -13.90 3.75 -6.31
N PHE A 241 -13.26 2.75 -6.93
CA PHE A 241 -12.80 2.82 -8.30
C PHE A 241 -13.88 2.47 -9.34
N ASP A 242 -15.09 2.10 -8.90
CA ASP A 242 -16.17 1.58 -9.77
C ASP A 242 -15.66 0.41 -10.63
N ALA A 243 -15.00 -0.55 -9.99
CA ALA A 243 -14.34 -1.65 -10.67
C ALA A 243 -15.35 -2.66 -11.23
N SER A 244 -15.10 -3.13 -12.44
CA SER A 244 -15.88 -4.18 -13.08
C SER A 244 -15.60 -5.56 -12.48
N GLU A 245 -14.40 -5.76 -11.93
CA GLU A 245 -13.96 -7.02 -11.36
C GLU A 245 -13.05 -6.82 -10.15
N LEU A 246 -13.19 -7.69 -9.15
CA LEU A 246 -12.26 -7.86 -8.03
C LEU A 246 -11.72 -9.30 -8.06
N LEU A 247 -10.41 -9.42 -8.23
CA LEU A 247 -9.69 -10.70 -8.22
C LEU A 247 -8.89 -10.83 -6.92
N ILE A 248 -9.21 -11.85 -6.13
CA ILE A 248 -8.49 -12.16 -4.89
C ILE A 248 -7.57 -13.34 -5.18
N TRP A 249 -6.27 -13.07 -5.13
CA TRP A 249 -5.22 -14.06 -5.38
C TRP A 249 -4.77 -14.68 -4.06
N THR A 250 -4.78 -16.01 -4.02
CA THR A 250 -4.29 -16.81 -2.89
C THR A 250 -3.16 -17.69 -3.38
N ASP A 251 -2.02 -17.68 -2.65
CA ASP A 251 -0.86 -18.57 -2.86
C ASP A 251 -0.30 -18.58 -4.32
N VAL A 252 -0.15 -17.41 -4.90
CA VAL A 252 0.49 -17.18 -6.21
C VAL A 252 1.94 -16.77 -6.07
#